data_9af0d2ee26770eeabc79a35b2b3bc5ac
#
_entry.id   9af0d2ee26770eeabc79a35b2b3bc5ac
#
_cell.length_a   1.000
_cell.length_b   1.000
_cell.length_c   1.000
_cell.angle_alpha   90.00
_cell.angle_beta   90.00
_cell.angle_gamma   90.00
#
_symmetry.space_group_name_H-M   'P 1'
#
loop_
_entity.id
_entity.type
_entity.pdbx_description
1 polymer ?
#
loop_
_entity_poly.entity_id
_entity_poly.type
_entity_poly.pdbx_seq_one_letter_code
_entity_poly.pdbx_strand_id
1 'polypeptide(L)'
;MFMMVGSKHGSVLPGAPINISRDDAGLKQVVLNATYYYNNRSNDAFLFKPAGILSAQRQVVKGIKYLVDFEISRTVCHKRNNRKNLTTCDFQPEGHLHQTLRCHHEVWLIPWENIAKTKVLFCRS
;
A
#
# COMPACT_ATOMS: atom_id res chain seq x y z
N MET A 1 10.48 -18.66 -24.43
CA MET A 1 9.63 -18.90 -24.43
C MET A 1 9.08 -19.21 -24.47
N PHE A 2 9.60 -19.08 -25.27
CA PHE A 2 8.76 -19.27 -25.41
C PHE A 2 8.23 -19.13 -25.55
N MET A 3 8.29 -18.52 -25.21
CA MET A 3 7.55 -18.52 -25.45
C MET A 3 7.10 -18.32 -25.68
N MET A 4 7.26 -17.83 -26.05
CA MET A 4 6.61 -17.78 -26.34
C MET A 4 6.11 -17.59 -26.67
N VAL A 5 6.26 -17.17 -27.07
CA VAL A 5 5.56 -17.10 -27.42
C VAL A 5 5.17 -16.77 -27.69
N GLY A 6 5.25 -16.08 -27.91
CA GLY A 6 4.59 -15.96 -27.99
C GLY A 6 4.44 -15.42 -28.07
N SER A 7 4.63 -15.01 -28.27
CA SER A 7 4.27 -14.68 -28.26
C SER A 7 4.39 -14.14 -28.46
N LYS A 8 4.50 -13.80 -28.70
CA LYS A 8 4.42 -13.45 -28.91
C LYS A 8 4.16 -12.83 -29.14
N HIS A 9 4.37 -12.04 -29.20
CA HIS A 9 3.99 -11.53 -29.26
C HIS A 9 3.93 -10.85 -29.03
N GLY A 10 5.46 -10.31 -29.47
CA GLY A 10 5.30 -9.12 -28.80
C GLY A 10 4.01 -8.84 -28.03
N SER A 11 3.27 -9.74 -27.88
CA SER A 11 2.06 -9.48 -27.10
C SER A 11 2.38 -9.41 -25.64
N VAL A 12 1.81 -8.40 -24.96
CA VAL A 12 1.84 -8.34 -23.50
C VAL A 12 0.99 -9.48 -22.98
N LEU A 13 1.59 -10.30 -22.12
CA LEU A 13 0.84 -11.38 -21.49
C LEU A 13 -0.24 -10.78 -20.61
N PRO A 14 -1.52 -11.23 -20.75
CA PRO A 14 -2.55 -10.78 -19.83
C PRO A 14 -2.14 -11.05 -18.38
N GLY A 15 -2.29 -10.08 -17.51
CA GLY A 15 -1.96 -10.25 -16.12
C GLY A 15 -0.51 -10.00 -15.74
N ALA A 16 0.34 -9.55 -16.67
CA ALA A 16 1.70 -9.18 -16.33
C ALA A 16 1.70 -7.89 -15.50
N PRO A 17 2.48 -7.82 -14.40
CA PRO A 17 2.60 -6.58 -13.65
C PRO A 17 3.28 -5.50 -14.48
N ILE A 18 2.81 -4.26 -14.35
CA ILE A 18 3.42 -3.09 -14.97
C ILE A 18 3.69 -2.02 -13.92
N ASN A 19 4.75 -1.27 -14.12
CA ASN A 19 5.05 -0.14 -13.23
C ASN A 19 4.02 0.96 -13.45
N ILE A 20 3.59 1.58 -12.36
CA ILE A 20 2.64 2.68 -12.41
C ILE A 20 3.19 3.88 -11.65
N SER A 21 2.58 5.04 -11.91
CA SER A 21 2.95 6.29 -11.24
C SER A 21 2.68 6.18 -9.74
N ARG A 22 3.59 6.74 -8.95
CA ARG A 22 3.40 6.85 -7.50
C ARG A 22 2.31 7.84 -7.14
N ASP A 23 1.87 8.64 -8.11
CA ASP A 23 0.79 9.62 -7.91
C ASP A 23 -0.58 9.08 -8.30
N ASP A 24 -0.66 7.82 -8.71
CA ASP A 24 -1.93 7.21 -9.09
C ASP A 24 -2.92 7.27 -7.93
N ALA A 25 -4.13 7.80 -8.20
CA ALA A 25 -5.12 8.02 -7.15
C ALA A 25 -5.58 6.69 -6.51
N GLY A 26 -5.78 5.66 -7.32
CA GLY A 26 -6.16 4.35 -6.82
C GLY A 26 -5.08 3.77 -5.91
N LEU A 27 -3.83 3.95 -6.29
CA LEU A 27 -2.69 3.49 -5.49
C LEU A 27 -2.64 4.21 -4.14
N LYS A 28 -2.84 5.52 -4.12
CA LYS A 28 -2.83 6.28 -2.86
C LYS A 28 -3.90 5.79 -1.91
N GLN A 29 -5.07 5.46 -2.43
CA GLN A 29 -6.14 4.91 -1.61
C GLN A 29 -5.76 3.53 -1.07
N VAL A 30 -5.12 2.70 -1.88
CA VAL A 30 -4.64 1.38 -1.45
C VAL A 30 -3.66 1.52 -0.29
N VAL A 31 -2.70 2.45 -0.41
CA VAL A 31 -1.69 2.68 0.63
C VAL A 31 -2.35 3.20 1.91
N LEU A 32 -3.30 4.11 1.78
CA LEU A 32 -4.03 4.63 2.95
C LEU A 32 -4.79 3.51 3.66
N ASN A 33 -5.50 2.69 2.90
CA ASN A 33 -6.26 1.57 3.48
C ASN A 33 -5.34 0.57 4.17
N ALA A 34 -4.19 0.28 3.57
CA ALA A 34 -3.20 -0.61 4.17
C ALA A 34 -2.68 -0.04 5.49
N THR A 35 -2.50 1.28 5.56
CA THR A 35 -2.04 1.93 6.77
C THR A 35 -3.07 1.85 7.88
N TYR A 36 -4.35 2.05 7.57
CA TYR A 36 -5.42 1.83 8.55
C TYR A 36 -5.41 0.39 9.06
N TYR A 37 -5.24 -0.56 8.17
CA TYR A 37 -5.18 -1.97 8.54
C TYR A 37 -4.00 -2.24 9.47
N TYR A 38 -2.84 -1.68 9.15
CA TYR A 38 -1.66 -1.80 10.01
C TYR A 38 -1.94 -1.22 11.40
N ASN A 39 -2.49 -0.02 11.46
CA ASN A 39 -2.78 0.65 12.73
C ASN A 39 -3.72 -0.18 13.60
N ASN A 40 -4.72 -0.80 13.00
CA ASN A 40 -5.69 -1.61 13.76
C ASN A 40 -5.06 -2.83 14.40
N ARG A 41 -3.95 -3.33 13.84
CA ARG A 41 -3.26 -4.52 14.35
C ARG A 41 -2.05 -4.19 15.20
N SER A 42 -1.59 -2.97 15.14
CA SER A 42 -0.39 -2.53 15.84
C SER A 42 -0.67 -2.36 17.33
N ASN A 43 0.34 -2.65 18.15
CA ASN A 43 0.31 -2.37 19.58
C ASN A 43 0.86 -0.98 19.92
N ASP A 44 1.20 -0.19 18.91
CA ASP A 44 1.73 1.16 19.12
C ASP A 44 0.65 2.08 19.68
N ALA A 45 1.03 2.97 20.58
CA ALA A 45 0.10 3.94 21.15
C ALA A 45 -0.29 5.02 20.16
N PHE A 46 0.55 5.27 19.16
CA PHE A 46 0.33 6.32 18.17
C PHE A 46 -0.08 5.72 16.83
N LEU A 47 -0.81 6.51 16.06
CA LEU A 47 -1.15 6.15 14.69
C LEU A 47 0.02 6.43 13.76
N PHE A 48 0.18 5.58 12.75
CA PHE A 48 1.09 5.80 11.64
C PHE A 48 0.31 6.32 10.44
N LYS A 49 0.96 7.11 9.59
CA LYS A 49 0.36 7.51 8.32
C LYS A 49 1.37 7.37 7.19
N PRO A 50 0.90 7.30 5.93
CA PRO A 50 1.80 7.17 4.79
C PRO A 50 2.80 8.31 4.73
N ALA A 51 4.08 7.96 4.51
CA ALA A 51 5.16 8.92 4.39
C ALA A 51 5.70 9.02 2.97
N GLY A 52 5.54 7.96 2.18
CA GLY A 52 5.96 8.00 0.79
C GLY A 52 5.78 6.64 0.12
N ILE A 53 5.62 6.65 -1.18
CA ILE A 53 5.53 5.44 -1.98
C ILE A 53 6.87 5.27 -2.69
N LEU A 54 7.50 4.11 -2.52
CA LEU A 54 8.82 3.81 -3.06
C LEU A 54 8.73 3.25 -4.48
N SER A 55 7.84 2.28 -4.67
CA SER A 55 7.61 1.68 -5.99
C SER A 55 6.23 1.05 -6.00
N ALA A 56 5.65 0.96 -7.20
CA ALA A 56 4.32 0.39 -7.34
C ALA A 56 4.15 -0.27 -8.69
N GLN A 57 3.41 -1.37 -8.69
CA GLN A 57 3.03 -2.09 -9.90
C GLN A 57 1.55 -2.40 -9.84
N ARG A 58 0.96 -2.54 -11.02
CA ARG A 58 -0.42 -2.94 -11.18
C ARG A 58 -0.48 -4.11 -12.14
N GLN A 59 -1.31 -5.08 -11.81
CA GLN A 59 -1.50 -6.26 -12.62
C GLN A 59 -2.99 -6.40 -12.92
N VAL A 60 -3.34 -6.47 -14.20
CA VAL A 60 -4.72 -6.69 -14.61
C VAL A 60 -4.95 -8.19 -14.66
N VAL A 61 -5.84 -8.64 -13.81
CA VAL A 61 -6.27 -10.03 -13.71
C VAL A 61 -7.80 -9.96 -13.75
N LYS A 62 -8.50 -10.93 -13.19
CA LYS A 62 -9.91 -10.67 -12.90
C LYS A 62 -9.90 -9.59 -11.82
N GLY A 63 -10.21 -8.35 -12.21
CA GLY A 63 -10.01 -7.21 -11.33
C GLY A 63 -8.60 -6.65 -11.46
N ILE A 64 -8.12 -6.02 -10.41
CA ILE A 64 -6.83 -5.35 -10.40
C ILE A 64 -6.06 -5.76 -9.15
N LYS A 65 -4.80 -6.12 -9.34
CA LYS A 65 -3.90 -6.40 -8.24
C LYS A 65 -2.87 -5.27 -8.16
N TYR A 66 -2.69 -4.70 -6.97
CA TYR A 66 -1.65 -3.72 -6.71
C TYR A 66 -0.54 -4.37 -5.89
N LEU A 67 0.70 -4.05 -6.26
CA LEU A 67 1.89 -4.46 -5.54
C LEU A 67 2.66 -3.18 -5.23
N VAL A 68 2.81 -2.85 -3.96
CA VAL A 68 3.37 -1.55 -3.58
C VAL A 68 4.34 -1.67 -2.43
N ASP A 69 5.46 -0.93 -2.54
CA ASP A 69 6.41 -0.72 -1.47
C ASP A 69 6.31 0.73 -1.06
N PHE A 70 6.08 0.95 0.23
CA PHE A 70 5.86 2.31 0.74
C PHE A 70 6.38 2.43 2.16
N GLU A 71 6.40 3.66 2.64
CA GLU A 71 6.80 3.94 4.01
C GLU A 71 5.66 4.57 4.77
N ILE A 72 5.57 4.21 6.06
CA ILE A 72 4.68 4.86 7.00
C ILE A 72 5.51 5.36 8.16
N SER A 73 5.09 6.47 8.77
CA SER A 73 5.81 7.06 9.90
C SER A 73 4.85 7.36 11.02
N ARG A 74 5.38 7.29 12.25
CA ARG A 74 4.60 7.53 13.45
C ARG A 74 4.16 8.99 13.52
N THR A 75 2.89 9.19 13.88
CA THR A 75 2.33 10.52 14.06
C THR A 75 2.23 10.86 15.56
N VAL A 76 1.82 12.09 15.86
CA VAL A 76 1.57 12.51 17.24
C VAL A 76 0.16 12.17 17.71
N CYS A 77 -0.66 11.58 16.84
CA CYS A 77 -2.04 11.23 17.19
C CYS A 77 -2.09 9.91 17.94
N HIS A 78 -2.69 9.93 19.14
CA HIS A 78 -2.89 8.73 19.92
C HIS A 78 -4.00 7.88 19.33
N LYS A 79 -3.77 6.58 19.24
CA LYS A 79 -4.75 5.65 18.68
C LYS A 79 -6.06 5.66 19.45
N ARG A 80 -5.99 5.78 20.78
CA ARG A 80 -7.17 5.73 21.64
C ARG A 80 -8.11 6.91 21.44
N ASN A 81 -7.55 8.08 21.22
CA ASN A 81 -8.30 9.32 21.27
C ASN A 81 -8.58 9.92 19.91
N ASN A 82 -7.98 9.35 18.88
CA ASN A 82 -8.07 9.96 17.56
C ASN A 82 -9.22 9.36 16.76
N ARG A 83 -10.15 10.22 16.36
CA ARG A 83 -11.26 9.86 15.47
C ARG A 83 -11.17 10.60 14.16
N LYS A 84 -10.05 11.28 13.93
CA LYS A 84 -9.87 12.09 12.74
C LYS A 84 -9.21 11.30 11.65
N ASN A 85 -9.27 11.87 10.47
CA ASN A 85 -8.57 11.37 9.31
C ASN A 85 -7.07 11.41 9.55
N LEU A 86 -6.34 10.37 9.13
CA LEU A 86 -4.89 10.31 9.31
C LEU A 86 -4.18 11.51 8.69
N THR A 87 -4.73 12.08 7.61
CA THR A 87 -4.08 13.20 6.94
C THR A 87 -3.98 14.44 7.81
N THR A 88 -4.77 14.52 8.88
CA THR A 88 -4.71 15.66 9.82
C THR A 88 -3.73 15.45 10.96
N CYS A 89 -3.09 14.28 11.03
CA CYS A 89 -2.12 13.98 12.07
C CYS A 89 -0.72 14.37 11.61
N ASP A 90 -0.01 15.15 12.43
CA ASP A 90 1.37 15.50 12.11
C ASP A 90 2.32 14.36 12.42
N PHE A 91 3.40 14.26 11.69
CA PHE A 91 4.45 13.28 12.00
C PHE A 91 5.13 13.64 13.31
N GLN A 92 5.62 12.62 14.02
CA GLN A 92 6.47 12.83 15.18
C GLN A 92 7.69 13.66 14.79
N PRO A 93 8.10 14.63 15.62
CA PRO A 93 9.34 15.36 15.37
C PRO A 93 10.55 14.44 15.57
N GLU A 94 11.71 14.91 15.12
CA GLU A 94 12.96 14.18 15.33
C GLU A 94 13.13 13.87 16.82
N GLY A 95 13.59 12.65 17.09
CA GLY A 95 13.76 12.19 18.45
C GLY A 95 13.46 10.71 18.57
N HIS A 96 13.44 10.21 19.78
CA HIS A 96 13.31 8.77 20.04
C HIS A 96 11.92 8.22 19.70
N LEU A 97 10.90 9.05 19.56
CA LEU A 97 9.57 8.60 19.16
C LEU A 97 9.40 8.59 17.64
N HIS A 98 10.31 9.24 16.90
CA HIS A 98 10.26 9.23 15.45
C HIS A 98 10.62 7.84 14.94
N GLN A 99 9.76 7.28 14.11
CA GLN A 99 10.00 5.97 13.52
C GLN A 99 9.34 5.89 12.16
N THR A 100 10.08 5.36 11.19
CA THR A 100 9.59 5.07 9.85
C THR A 100 9.69 3.58 9.60
N LEU A 101 8.64 2.99 9.09
CA LEU A 101 8.60 1.58 8.72
C LEU A 101 8.48 1.47 7.20
N ARG A 102 9.16 0.48 6.65
CA ARG A 102 9.01 0.14 5.24
C ARG A 102 8.02 -1.02 5.13
N CYS A 103 7.03 -0.85 4.26
CA CYS A 103 5.95 -1.81 4.09
C CYS A 103 5.92 -2.36 2.67
N HIS A 104 5.52 -3.61 2.56
CA HIS A 104 5.20 -4.24 1.28
C HIS A 104 3.76 -4.72 1.35
N HIS A 105 2.97 -4.39 0.34
CA HIS A 105 1.55 -4.72 0.31
C HIS A 105 1.15 -5.21 -1.07
N GLU A 106 0.41 -6.30 -1.10
CA GLU A 106 -0.22 -6.82 -2.31
C GLU A 106 -1.69 -7.01 -2.02
N VAL A 107 -2.53 -6.36 -2.81
CA VAL A 107 -3.97 -6.41 -2.64
C VAL A 107 -4.65 -6.68 -3.98
N TRP A 108 -5.67 -7.52 -3.94
CA TRP A 108 -6.47 -7.87 -5.11
C TRP A 108 -7.85 -7.26 -4.96
N LEU A 109 -8.23 -6.44 -5.93
CA LEU A 109 -9.50 -5.72 -5.95
C LEU A 109 -10.35 -6.20 -7.11
N ILE A 110 -11.60 -6.55 -6.81
CA ILE A 110 -12.61 -6.84 -7.82
C ILE A 110 -13.78 -5.91 -7.53
N PRO A 111 -13.72 -4.65 -8.05
CA PRO A 111 -14.68 -3.62 -7.66
C PRO A 111 -16.14 -3.97 -7.92
N TRP A 112 -16.42 -4.62 -9.05
CA TRP A 112 -17.79 -4.98 -9.40
C TRP A 112 -18.36 -6.12 -8.56
N GLU A 113 -17.51 -6.81 -7.81
CA GLU A 113 -17.93 -7.83 -6.84
C GLU A 113 -17.76 -7.35 -5.41
N ASN A 114 -17.36 -6.10 -5.25
CA ASN A 114 -17.11 -5.50 -3.94
C ASN A 114 -16.12 -6.32 -3.11
N ILE A 115 -15.08 -6.83 -3.77
CA ILE A 115 -14.06 -7.67 -3.13
C ILE A 115 -12.75 -6.90 -3.03
N ALA A 116 -12.15 -6.96 -1.83
CA ALA A 116 -10.80 -6.45 -1.60
C ALA A 116 -10.08 -7.47 -0.72
N LYS A 117 -9.08 -8.15 -1.28
CA LYS A 117 -8.34 -9.19 -0.55
C LYS A 117 -6.88 -8.78 -0.39
N THR A 118 -6.45 -8.66 0.86
CA THR A 118 -5.04 -8.49 1.19
C THR A 118 -4.34 -9.82 1.03
N LYS A 119 -3.38 -9.89 0.10
CA LYS A 119 -2.57 -11.07 -0.11
C LYS A 119 -1.33 -11.05 0.76
N VAL A 120 -0.71 -9.89 0.83
CA VAL A 120 0.51 -9.67 1.61
C VAL A 120 0.43 -8.27 2.20
N LEU A 121 0.76 -8.15 3.46
CA LEU A 121 1.02 -6.86 4.09
C LEU A 121 1.96 -7.09 5.26
N PHE A 122 3.18 -6.57 5.16
CA PHE A 122 4.08 -6.55 6.31
C PHE A 122 4.87 -5.25 6.32
N CYS A 123 5.22 -4.81 7.51
CA CYS A 123 5.98 -3.59 7.73
C CYS A 123 7.13 -3.90 8.69
N ARG A 124 8.28 -3.27 8.46
CA ARG A 124 9.44 -3.44 9.32
C ARG A 124 10.28 -2.16 9.36
N SER A 125 11.01 -2.00 10.43
CA SER A 125 11.95 -0.87 10.56
C SER A 125 13.24 -1.08 9.78
#